data_2d5865019f6edaf1557910301b003fbe
#
_entry.id   2d5865019f6edaf1557910301b003fbe
#
_cell.length_a   1.000
_cell.length_b   1.000
_cell.length_c   1.000
_cell.angle_alpha   90.00
_cell.angle_beta   90.00
_cell.angle_gamma   90.00
#
_symmetry.space_group_name_H-M   'P 1'
#
loop_
_entity.id
_entity.type
_entity.pdbx_description
1 polymer ?
#
loop_
_entity_poly.entity_id
_entity_poly.type
_entity_poly.pdbx_seq_one_letter_code
_entity_poly.pdbx_strand_id
1 'polypeptide(L)'
;FDVVYSVYAVGWTTDLQTTFNLISSYLKKDGSFIFSWDHPFMHCVDETEGRLLFSGSYHEAEPFTFQKHGNPLTLHNRRLCDYINTLSKAGFAIERIVEETDSETMNRDVEFTSGYYSSTKAKKFPLSIIIKARKL
;
A
#
# COMPACT_ATOMS: atom_id res chain seq x y z
N PHE A 1 -6.20 -22.54 3.65
CA PHE A 1 -4.97 -22.04 4.30
C PHE A 1 -5.32 -21.36 5.63
N ASP A 2 -4.38 -21.34 6.55
CA ASP A 2 -4.53 -20.62 7.82
C ASP A 2 -4.03 -19.17 7.68
N VAL A 3 -3.06 -18.94 6.79
CA VAL A 3 -2.50 -17.62 6.50
C VAL A 3 -2.26 -17.46 5.00
N VAL A 4 -2.65 -16.31 4.48
CA VAL A 4 -2.24 -15.81 3.16
C VAL A 4 -1.54 -14.48 3.39
N TYR A 5 -0.41 -14.28 2.74
CA TYR A 5 0.28 -12.98 2.79
C TYR A 5 0.69 -12.50 1.39
N SER A 6 0.75 -11.20 1.24
CA SER A 6 1.16 -10.52 0.00
C SER A 6 2.09 -9.36 0.33
N VAL A 7 3.30 -9.40 -0.21
CA VAL A 7 4.30 -8.35 0.01
C VAL A 7 4.46 -7.56 -1.29
N TYR A 8 4.08 -6.30 -1.27
CA TYR A 8 4.19 -5.37 -2.40
C TYR A 8 3.65 -5.92 -3.73
N ALA A 9 2.48 -6.60 -3.68
CA ALA A 9 1.84 -7.15 -4.88
C ALA A 9 0.39 -6.67 -5.10
N VAL A 10 -0.31 -6.24 -4.06
CA VAL A 10 -1.74 -5.87 -4.13
C VAL A 10 -2.01 -4.70 -5.09
N GLY A 11 -1.09 -3.75 -5.21
CA GLY A 11 -1.24 -2.61 -6.11
C GLY A 11 -1.18 -2.96 -7.61
N TRP A 12 -0.72 -4.16 -7.95
CA TRP A 12 -0.70 -4.64 -9.34
C TRP A 12 -2.04 -5.24 -9.78
N THR A 13 -2.98 -5.48 -8.86
CA THR A 13 -4.27 -6.07 -9.22
C THR A 13 -5.15 -5.04 -9.91
N THR A 14 -5.83 -5.46 -10.96
CA THR A 14 -6.80 -4.62 -11.68
C THR A 14 -8.15 -4.60 -10.98
N ASP A 15 -8.57 -5.72 -10.41
CA ASP A 15 -9.82 -5.89 -9.66
C ASP A 15 -9.53 -6.33 -8.22
N LEU A 16 -9.54 -5.36 -7.31
CA LEU A 16 -9.25 -5.59 -5.90
C LEU A 16 -10.32 -6.45 -5.23
N GLN A 17 -11.60 -6.25 -5.60
CA GLN A 17 -12.71 -7.00 -4.99
C GLN A 17 -12.64 -8.49 -5.34
N THR A 18 -12.45 -8.80 -6.62
CA THR A 18 -12.28 -10.18 -7.06
C THR A 18 -11.05 -10.82 -6.43
N THR A 19 -9.93 -10.09 -6.34
CA THR A 19 -8.71 -10.57 -5.69
C THR A 19 -8.96 -10.91 -4.22
N PHE A 20 -9.61 -10.04 -3.46
CA PHE A 20 -9.87 -10.29 -2.04
C PHE A 20 -10.92 -11.39 -1.82
N ASN A 21 -11.91 -11.50 -2.70
CA ASN A 21 -12.86 -12.63 -2.67
C ASN A 21 -12.15 -13.97 -2.89
N LEU A 22 -11.22 -14.05 -3.83
CA LEU A 22 -10.42 -15.25 -4.07
C LEU A 22 -9.55 -15.60 -2.86
N ILE A 23 -8.86 -14.61 -2.28
CA ILE A 23 -8.06 -14.80 -1.07
C ILE A 23 -8.94 -15.31 0.08
N SER A 24 -10.13 -14.73 0.25
CA SER A 24 -11.10 -15.20 1.23
C SER A 24 -11.48 -16.65 0.99
N SER A 25 -11.67 -17.07 -0.27
CA SER A 25 -12.03 -18.45 -0.58
C SER A 25 -10.92 -19.46 -0.25
N TYR A 26 -9.67 -19.04 -0.28
CA TYR A 26 -8.51 -19.91 0.05
C TYR A 26 -8.28 -20.06 1.56
N LEU A 27 -8.76 -19.11 2.34
CA LEU A 27 -8.58 -19.12 3.79
C LEU A 27 -9.66 -19.96 4.48
N LYS A 28 -9.27 -20.65 5.55
CA LYS A 28 -10.20 -21.21 6.50
C LYS A 28 -10.90 -20.10 7.28
N LYS A 29 -12.01 -20.43 7.93
CA LYS A 29 -12.61 -19.54 8.94
C LYS A 29 -11.54 -19.17 9.99
N ASP A 30 -11.54 -17.92 10.42
CA ASP A 30 -10.56 -17.34 11.34
C ASP A 30 -9.11 -17.28 10.79
N GLY A 31 -8.89 -17.66 9.53
CA GLY A 31 -7.60 -17.53 8.86
C GLY A 31 -7.23 -16.06 8.62
N SER A 32 -5.93 -15.77 8.55
CA SER A 32 -5.40 -14.41 8.44
C SER A 32 -4.96 -14.07 7.02
N PHE A 33 -5.34 -12.90 6.56
CA PHE A 33 -4.75 -12.25 5.38
C PHE A 33 -3.92 -11.05 5.81
N ILE A 34 -2.65 -11.03 5.40
CA ILE A 34 -1.72 -9.95 5.72
C ILE A 34 -1.11 -9.45 4.42
N PHE A 35 -1.18 -8.15 4.18
CA PHE A 35 -0.51 -7.59 3.01
C PHE A 35 0.15 -6.25 3.31
N SER A 36 1.19 -5.94 2.53
CA SER A 36 1.84 -4.64 2.50
C SER A 36 1.76 -4.03 1.10
N TRP A 37 1.68 -2.70 1.06
CA TRP A 37 1.74 -1.89 -0.15
C TRP A 37 2.24 -0.48 0.18
N ASP A 38 2.49 0.31 -0.86
CA ASP A 38 2.71 1.74 -0.68
C ASP A 38 1.55 2.38 0.06
N HIS A 39 1.88 3.29 0.98
CA HIS A 39 0.84 4.07 1.63
C HIS A 39 0.11 4.93 0.59
N PRO A 40 -1.24 5.07 0.67
CA PRO A 40 -2.01 5.85 -0.28
C PRO A 40 -1.55 7.30 -0.50
N PHE A 41 -0.86 7.92 0.45
CA PHE A 41 -0.28 9.25 0.26
C PHE A 41 0.94 9.28 -0.66
N MET A 42 1.57 8.15 -0.93
CA MET A 42 2.80 8.12 -1.74
C MET A 42 2.62 8.71 -3.13
N HIS A 43 1.46 8.52 -3.75
CA HIS A 43 1.18 9.07 -5.08
C HIS A 43 0.75 10.54 -5.08
N CYS A 44 0.54 11.13 -3.90
CA CYS A 44 0.11 12.53 -3.76
C CYS A 44 1.24 13.48 -3.42
N VAL A 45 2.41 12.95 -3.02
CA VAL A 45 3.49 13.78 -2.47
C VAL A 45 4.78 13.50 -3.20
N ASP A 46 5.32 14.54 -3.83
CA ASP A 46 6.67 14.53 -4.38
C ASP A 46 7.66 15.20 -3.43
N GLU A 47 8.92 14.82 -3.56
CA GLU A 47 10.02 15.46 -2.89
C GLU A 47 10.94 16.11 -3.94
N THR A 48 11.22 17.38 -3.73
CA THR A 48 12.16 18.15 -4.55
C THR A 48 13.03 18.97 -3.62
N GLU A 49 14.35 18.78 -3.68
CA GLU A 49 15.33 19.52 -2.89
C GLU A 49 15.02 19.51 -1.37
N GLY A 50 14.62 18.37 -0.84
CA GLY A 50 14.27 18.20 0.58
C GLY A 50 12.93 18.82 0.99
N ARG A 51 12.14 19.31 0.03
CA ARG A 51 10.79 19.85 0.28
C ARG A 51 9.72 18.87 -0.20
N LEU A 52 8.70 18.71 0.61
CA LEU A 52 7.53 17.91 0.26
C LEU A 52 6.47 18.81 -0.37
N LEU A 53 5.98 18.39 -1.53
CA LEU A 53 4.96 19.09 -2.29
C LEU A 53 3.80 18.14 -2.57
N PHE A 54 2.58 18.60 -2.32
CA PHE A 54 1.41 17.90 -2.83
C PHE A 54 1.32 18.14 -4.34
N SER A 55 1.59 17.08 -5.12
CA SER A 55 1.62 17.11 -6.59
C SER A 55 0.44 16.38 -7.22
N GLY A 56 -0.26 15.55 -6.44
CA GLY A 56 -1.43 14.79 -6.87
C GLY A 56 -2.61 14.91 -5.91
N SER A 57 -3.74 14.35 -6.30
CA SER A 57 -4.94 14.28 -5.47
C SER A 57 -5.09 12.92 -4.82
N TYR A 58 -5.28 12.88 -3.51
CA TYR A 58 -5.62 11.66 -2.78
C TYR A 58 -6.95 11.04 -3.25
N HIS A 59 -7.83 11.84 -3.81
CA HIS A 59 -9.14 11.40 -4.30
C HIS A 59 -9.07 10.77 -5.70
N GLU A 60 -8.01 11.01 -6.45
CA GLU A 60 -7.79 10.43 -7.76
C GLU A 60 -7.22 9.02 -7.61
N ALA A 61 -8.09 8.02 -7.67
CA ALA A 61 -7.74 6.61 -7.60
C ALA A 61 -7.66 5.97 -9.01
N GLU A 62 -7.07 6.72 -9.96
CA GLU A 62 -6.94 6.27 -11.33
C GLU A 62 -5.69 5.39 -11.52
N PRO A 63 -5.76 4.40 -12.42
CA PRO A 63 -4.57 3.66 -12.80
C PRO A 63 -3.58 4.58 -13.53
N PHE A 64 -2.29 4.42 -13.27
CA PHE A 64 -1.26 5.12 -14.00
C PHE A 64 -0.24 4.15 -14.60
N THR A 65 0.26 4.48 -15.78
CA THR A 65 1.22 3.65 -16.51
C THR A 65 2.56 4.37 -16.58
N PHE A 66 3.62 3.65 -16.26
CA PHE A 66 4.99 4.12 -16.37
C PHE A 66 5.84 3.10 -17.14
N GLN A 67 6.99 3.55 -17.67
CA GLN A 67 7.92 2.68 -18.38
C GLN A 67 8.99 2.15 -17.44
N LYS A 68 9.22 0.84 -17.46
CA LYS A 68 10.32 0.20 -16.74
C LYS A 68 11.01 -0.80 -17.67
N HIS A 69 12.29 -0.57 -17.92
CA HIS A 69 13.09 -1.37 -18.85
C HIS A 69 12.44 -1.53 -20.25
N GLY A 70 11.82 -0.45 -20.75
CA GLY A 70 11.15 -0.45 -22.05
C GLY A 70 9.76 -1.10 -22.09
N ASN A 71 9.25 -1.58 -20.97
CA ASN A 71 7.92 -2.17 -20.86
C ASN A 71 6.96 -1.25 -20.08
N PRO A 72 5.72 -1.08 -20.56
CA PRO A 72 4.70 -0.35 -19.81
C PRO A 72 4.23 -1.18 -18.62
N LEU A 73 4.23 -0.57 -17.45
CA LEU A 73 3.69 -1.14 -16.22
C LEU A 73 2.58 -0.23 -15.70
N THR A 74 1.44 -0.82 -15.35
CA THR A 74 0.31 -0.09 -14.81
C THR A 74 0.11 -0.44 -13.33
N LEU A 75 0.05 0.59 -12.51
CA LEU A 75 -0.31 0.52 -11.10
C LEU A 75 -1.69 1.14 -10.90
N HIS A 76 -2.37 0.66 -9.89
CA HIS A 76 -3.65 1.21 -9.46
C HIS A 76 -3.47 1.94 -8.13
N ASN A 77 -3.53 3.27 -8.15
CA ASN A 77 -3.62 4.07 -6.93
C ASN A 77 -4.97 3.79 -6.27
N ARG A 78 -4.93 3.56 -4.97
CA ARG A 78 -6.13 3.29 -4.17
C ARG A 78 -6.03 4.06 -2.86
N ARG A 79 -7.17 4.54 -2.39
CA ARG A 79 -7.26 5.18 -1.08
C ARG A 79 -7.27 4.12 0.02
N LEU A 80 -6.96 4.49 1.23
CA LEU A 80 -7.04 3.58 2.37
C LEU A 80 -8.45 2.99 2.52
N CYS A 81 -9.49 3.81 2.35
CA CYS A 81 -10.87 3.35 2.42
C CYS A 81 -11.22 2.31 1.34
N ASP A 82 -10.56 2.33 0.18
CA ASP A 82 -10.81 1.34 -0.86
C ASP A 82 -10.34 -0.05 -0.42
N TYR A 83 -9.17 -0.14 0.24
CA TYR A 83 -8.70 -1.41 0.83
C TYR A 83 -9.62 -1.89 1.96
N ILE A 84 -9.94 -1.02 2.91
CA ILE A 84 -10.74 -1.36 4.09
C ILE A 84 -12.13 -1.83 3.70
N ASN A 85 -12.82 -1.07 2.84
CA ASN A 85 -14.16 -1.39 2.41
C ASN A 85 -14.21 -2.68 1.56
N THR A 86 -13.20 -2.89 0.72
CA THR A 86 -13.11 -4.11 -0.10
C THR A 86 -12.84 -5.33 0.75
N LEU A 87 -11.97 -5.25 1.77
CA LEU A 87 -11.77 -6.32 2.74
C LEU A 87 -13.07 -6.67 3.47
N SER A 88 -13.78 -5.66 3.98
CA SER A 88 -15.06 -5.86 4.67
C SER A 88 -16.08 -6.56 3.78
N LYS A 89 -16.20 -6.14 2.51
CA LYS A 89 -17.10 -6.78 1.53
C LYS A 89 -16.70 -8.22 1.19
N ALA A 90 -15.41 -8.54 1.26
CA ALA A 90 -14.88 -9.89 1.05
C ALA A 90 -14.98 -10.80 2.29
N GLY A 91 -15.63 -10.34 3.37
CA GLY A 91 -15.86 -11.11 4.58
C GLY A 91 -14.67 -11.11 5.54
N PHE A 92 -13.88 -10.05 5.57
CA PHE A 92 -12.78 -9.88 6.52
C PHE A 92 -13.11 -8.87 7.62
N ALA A 93 -12.66 -9.15 8.83
CA ALA A 93 -12.54 -8.18 9.91
C ALA A 93 -11.10 -7.65 9.97
N ILE A 94 -10.95 -6.33 9.98
CA ILE A 94 -9.62 -5.71 10.13
C ILE A 94 -9.17 -5.88 11.58
N GLU A 95 -7.99 -6.46 11.77
CA GLU A 95 -7.41 -6.65 13.11
C GLU A 95 -6.33 -5.61 13.43
N ARG A 96 -5.54 -5.22 12.41
CA ARG A 96 -4.46 -4.25 12.60
C ARG A 96 -4.10 -3.54 11.29
N ILE A 97 -3.78 -2.27 11.41
CA ILE A 97 -3.14 -1.45 10.38
C ILE A 97 -1.83 -0.94 10.99
N VAL A 98 -0.73 -1.06 10.26
CA VAL A 98 0.59 -0.59 10.66
C VAL A 98 1.04 0.46 9.66
N GLU A 99 1.38 1.63 10.15
CA GLU A 99 1.84 2.79 9.40
C GLU A 99 3.14 3.37 9.98
N GLU A 100 3.69 2.73 11.02
CA GLU A 100 4.87 3.24 11.71
C GLU A 100 6.13 3.18 10.83
N THR A 101 6.96 4.22 10.94
CA THR A 101 8.33 4.21 10.46
C THR A 101 9.24 3.80 11.62
N ASP A 102 10.18 2.89 11.36
CA ASP A 102 11.11 2.43 12.40
C ASP A 102 12.07 3.53 12.87
N SER A 103 12.57 3.39 14.10
CA SER A 103 13.44 4.40 14.71
C SER A 103 14.77 4.57 13.99
N GLU A 104 15.30 3.54 13.34
CA GLU A 104 16.54 3.63 12.56
C GLU A 104 16.33 4.54 11.35
N THR A 105 15.25 4.33 10.60
CA THR A 105 14.88 5.18 9.46
C THR A 105 14.61 6.63 9.90
N MET A 106 13.93 6.82 11.03
CA MET A 106 13.66 8.15 11.58
C MET A 106 14.94 8.93 11.95
N ASN A 107 16.00 8.24 12.33
CA ASN A 107 17.26 8.83 12.76
C ASN A 107 18.33 8.87 11.66
N ARG A 108 18.07 8.33 10.48
CA ARG A 108 19.04 8.40 9.37
C ARG A 108 19.17 9.82 8.83
N ASP A 109 20.41 10.26 8.65
CA ASP A 109 20.76 11.52 7.98
C ASP A 109 20.95 11.34 6.47
N VAL A 110 21.02 10.09 5.99
CA VAL A 110 21.29 9.76 4.59
C VAL A 110 19.97 9.65 3.83
N GLU A 111 19.86 10.40 2.74
CA GLU A 111 18.76 10.28 1.80
C GLU A 111 18.80 8.95 1.04
N PHE A 112 17.65 8.31 0.87
CA PHE A 112 17.53 7.21 -0.07
C PHE A 112 17.71 7.73 -1.50
N THR A 113 18.33 6.96 -2.35
CA THR A 113 18.76 7.35 -3.68
C THR A 113 17.64 7.66 -4.69
N SER A 114 16.39 7.40 -4.35
CA SER A 114 15.25 7.77 -5.20
C SER A 114 14.31 8.67 -4.42
N GLY A 115 13.88 9.79 -5.01
CA GLY A 115 12.93 10.72 -4.40
C GLY A 115 11.55 10.09 -4.09
N TYR A 116 11.23 8.92 -4.64
CA TYR A 116 9.97 8.24 -4.35
C TYR A 116 9.93 7.65 -2.93
N TYR A 117 10.99 6.95 -2.50
CA TYR A 117 11.11 6.41 -1.13
C TYR A 117 12.22 7.14 -0.38
N SER A 118 12.03 8.43 -0.12
CA SER A 118 13.04 9.23 0.56
C SER A 118 12.90 9.21 2.07
N SER A 119 14.03 9.43 2.77
CA SER A 119 14.02 9.60 4.22
C SER A 119 13.24 10.86 4.63
N THR A 120 13.25 11.90 3.81
CA THR A 120 12.48 13.12 4.03
C THR A 120 10.98 12.83 4.08
N LYS A 121 10.46 12.00 3.17
CA LYS A 121 9.08 11.53 3.22
C LYS A 121 8.82 10.67 4.44
N ALA A 122 9.68 9.67 4.70
CA ALA A 122 9.52 8.72 5.81
C ALA A 122 9.44 9.38 7.19
N LYS A 123 10.11 10.53 7.36
CA LYS A 123 10.06 11.33 8.59
C LYS A 123 8.78 12.15 8.77
N LYS A 124 7.94 12.23 7.76
CA LYS A 124 6.73 13.07 7.76
C LYS A 124 5.43 12.29 7.63
N PHE A 125 5.46 11.18 6.90
CA PHE A 125 4.30 10.30 6.75
C PHE A 125 4.77 8.87 6.43
N PRO A 126 3.91 7.84 6.64
CA PRO A 126 4.26 6.46 6.34
C PRO A 126 4.46 6.24 4.84
N LEU A 127 5.57 5.59 4.45
CA LEU A 127 5.82 5.22 3.05
C LEU A 127 5.03 3.98 2.64
N SER A 128 4.77 3.10 3.58
CA SER A 128 4.07 1.84 3.36
C SER A 128 3.01 1.61 4.42
N ILE A 129 2.10 0.72 4.10
CA ILE A 129 1.04 0.26 4.99
C ILE A 129 1.07 -1.25 5.07
N ILE A 130 0.84 -1.82 6.25
CA ILE A 130 0.58 -3.24 6.43
C ILE A 130 -0.82 -3.38 7.01
N ILE A 131 -1.64 -4.22 6.39
CA ILE A 131 -2.97 -4.51 6.89
C ILE A 131 -3.05 -6.01 7.22
N LYS A 132 -3.46 -6.31 8.46
CA LYS A 132 -3.85 -7.64 8.89
C LYS A 132 -5.35 -7.73 9.03
N ALA A 133 -5.94 -8.71 8.38
CA ALA A 133 -7.37 -8.96 8.42
C ALA A 133 -7.64 -10.45 8.66
N ARG A 134 -8.70 -10.75 9.39
CA ARG A 134 -9.13 -12.12 9.72
C ARG A 134 -10.41 -12.43 8.96
N LYS A 135 -10.46 -13.62 8.34
CA LYS A 135 -11.68 -14.12 7.70
C LYS A 135 -12.76 -14.42 8.75
N LEU A 136 -13.97 -13.93 8.52
CA LEU A 136 -15.15 -14.16 9.36
C LEU A 136 -15.78 -15.52 9.11
#